data_c8690c3fe257ee8e43dca5f93546cb48
#
_entry.id   c8690c3fe257ee8e43dca5f93546cb48
#
_cell.length_a   1.000
_cell.length_b   1.000
_cell.length_c   1.000
_cell.angle_alpha   90.00
_cell.angle_beta   90.00
_cell.angle_gamma   90.00
#
_symmetry.space_group_name_H-M   'P 1'
#
loop_
_entity.id
_entity.type
_entity.pdbx_description
1 polymer ?
#
loop_
_entity_poly.entity_id
_entity_poly.type
_entity_poly.pdbx_seq_one_letter_code
_entity_poly.pdbx_strand_id
1 'polypeptide(L)' 'MIIGAGASGLFAAYNLVTRGLTKDIIILEAENRIGGRVHTIPFNGHWLELGAAWIHGREENLLWKFVEEKQV' A
#
# COMPACT_ATOMS: atom_id res chain seq x y z
N MET A 1 -9.86 -10.60 9.77
CA MET A 1 -10.29 -9.19 9.59
C MET A 1 -9.10 -8.26 9.76
N ILE A 2 -8.98 -7.29 8.88
CA ILE A 2 -7.93 -6.26 8.94
C ILE A 2 -8.60 -4.90 9.11
N ILE A 3 -8.14 -4.11 10.05
CA ILE A 3 -8.66 -2.77 10.28
C ILE A 3 -7.74 -1.76 9.59
N GLY A 4 -8.27 -1.08 8.60
CA GLY A 4 -7.56 -0.07 7.83
C GLY A 4 -6.99 -0.60 6.51
N ALA A 5 -7.22 0.15 5.44
CA ALA A 5 -6.76 -0.16 4.09
C ALA A 5 -5.66 0.80 3.62
N GLY A 6 -4.76 1.17 4.54
CA GLY A 6 -3.53 1.85 4.21
C GLY A 6 -2.46 0.87 3.74
N ALA A 7 -1.23 1.34 3.56
CA ALA A 7 -0.12 0.51 3.07
C ALA A 7 0.07 -0.74 3.92
N SER A 8 0.03 -0.59 5.24
CA SER A 8 0.25 -1.69 6.17
C SER A 8 -0.84 -2.77 6.07
N GLY A 9 -2.11 -2.36 6.10
CA GLY A 9 -3.23 -3.30 6.03
C GLY A 9 -3.31 -4.01 4.68
N LEU A 10 -3.13 -3.28 3.59
CA LEU A 10 -3.15 -3.85 2.25
C LEU A 10 -1.97 -4.82 2.03
N PHE A 11 -0.79 -4.48 2.54
CA PHE A 11 0.37 -5.34 2.41
C PHE A 11 0.22 -6.61 3.24
N ALA A 12 -0.38 -6.51 4.43
CA ALA A 12 -0.70 -7.68 5.24
C ALA A 12 -1.66 -8.62 4.49
N ALA A 13 -2.72 -8.08 3.89
CA ALA A 13 -3.67 -8.88 3.11
C ALA A 13 -2.98 -9.54 1.92
N TYR A 14 -2.15 -8.79 1.20
CA TYR A 14 -1.39 -9.30 0.06
C TYR A 14 -0.53 -10.50 0.47
N ASN A 15 0.21 -10.38 1.57
CA ASN A 15 1.06 -11.47 2.05
C ASN A 15 0.27 -12.71 2.47
N LEU A 16 -0.86 -12.52 3.17
CA LEU A 16 -1.70 -13.63 3.59
C LEU A 16 -2.23 -14.43 2.40
N VAL A 17 -2.67 -13.72 1.36
CA VAL A 17 -3.21 -14.36 0.16
C VAL A 17 -2.10 -15.03 -0.67
N THR A 18 -1.01 -14.31 -0.93
CA THR A 18 0.06 -14.82 -1.79
C THR A 18 0.83 -15.97 -1.18
N ARG A 19 0.91 -16.02 0.16
CA ARG A 19 1.53 -17.14 0.87
C ARG A 19 0.59 -18.31 1.08
N GLY A 20 -0.65 -18.20 0.62
CA GLY A 20 -1.64 -19.27 0.73
C GLY A 20 -2.13 -19.53 2.14
N LEU A 21 -1.97 -18.56 3.07
CA LEU A 21 -2.37 -18.73 4.45
C LEU A 21 -3.88 -18.61 4.63
N THR A 22 -4.52 -17.72 3.88
CA THR A 22 -5.97 -17.59 3.87
C THR A 22 -6.42 -16.81 2.64
N LYS A 23 -7.65 -17.08 2.18
CA LYS A 23 -8.35 -16.26 1.17
C LYS A 23 -9.55 -15.57 1.79
N ASP A 24 -9.81 -15.85 3.05
CA ASP A 24 -10.99 -15.37 3.77
C ASP A 24 -10.64 -14.11 4.55
N ILE A 25 -10.52 -13.00 3.83
CA ILE A 25 -10.07 -11.73 4.37
C ILE A 25 -11.15 -10.66 4.20
N ILE A 26 -11.40 -9.92 5.27
CA ILE A 26 -12.23 -8.72 5.26
C ILE A 26 -11.38 -7.56 5.75
N ILE A 27 -11.34 -6.48 4.97
CA ILE A 27 -10.65 -5.24 5.34
C ILE A 27 -11.69 -4.17 5.60
N LEU A 28 -11.64 -3.56 6.77
CA LEU A 28 -12.54 -2.47 7.16
C LEU A 28 -11.80 -1.14 7.06
N GLU A 29 -12.34 -0.24 6.26
CA GLU A 29 -11.75 1.09 6.04
C GLU A 29 -12.76 2.18 6.42
N ALA A 30 -12.30 3.16 7.20
CA ALA A 30 -13.15 4.24 7.70
C ALA A 30 -13.45 5.31 6.63
N GLU A 31 -12.55 5.50 5.69
CA GLU A 31 -12.73 6.47 4.62
C GLU A 31 -13.33 5.81 3.38
N ASN A 32 -13.72 6.62 2.39
CA ASN A 32 -14.30 6.13 1.14
C ASN A 32 -13.24 5.79 0.07
N ARG A 33 -11.99 5.61 0.47
CA ARG A 33 -10.87 5.26 -0.40
C ARG A 33 -9.87 4.40 0.35
N ILE A 34 -9.02 3.69 -0.38
CA ILE A 34 -7.88 2.97 0.18
C ILE A 34 -6.64 3.88 0.19
N GLY A 35 -5.55 3.41 0.78
CA GLY A 35 -4.25 4.06 0.74
C GLY A 35 -3.84 4.76 2.04
N GLY A 36 -4.80 5.25 2.82
CA GLY A 36 -4.50 5.98 4.05
C GLY A 36 -3.66 7.22 3.79
N ARG A 37 -2.47 7.27 4.38
CA ARG A 37 -1.51 8.38 4.19
C ARG A 37 -0.81 8.36 2.85
N VAL A 38 -0.91 7.27 2.11
CA VAL A 38 -0.50 7.21 0.70
C VAL A 38 -1.68 7.75 -0.12
N HIS A 39 -1.59 8.97 -0.59
CA HIS A 39 -2.71 9.66 -1.21
C HIS A 39 -2.25 10.55 -2.35
N THR A 40 -2.58 10.15 -3.57
CA THR A 40 -2.28 10.90 -4.79
C THR A 40 -3.58 11.51 -5.32
N ILE A 41 -3.56 12.79 -5.64
CA ILE A 41 -4.72 13.49 -6.22
C ILE A 41 -4.37 14.14 -7.54
N PRO A 42 -5.33 14.34 -8.45
CA PRO A 42 -5.11 15.15 -9.63
C PRO A 42 -5.12 16.64 -9.25
N PHE A 43 -4.18 17.41 -9.81
CA PHE A 43 -4.07 18.85 -9.56
C PHE A 43 -3.48 19.52 -10.79
N ASN A 44 -4.24 20.43 -11.40
CA ASN A 44 -3.80 21.22 -12.58
C ASN A 44 -3.21 20.34 -13.70
N GLY A 45 -3.81 19.19 -13.99
CA GLY A 45 -3.34 18.28 -15.04
C GLY A 45 -2.14 17.42 -14.64
N HIS A 46 -1.71 17.47 -13.40
CA HIS A 46 -0.63 16.67 -12.86
C HIS A 46 -1.11 15.85 -11.68
N TRP A 47 -0.26 14.95 -11.19
CA TRP A 47 -0.52 14.17 -9.99
C TRP A 47 0.23 14.77 -8.82
N LEU A 48 -0.47 14.97 -7.71
CA LEU A 48 0.10 15.53 -6.48
C LEU A 48 0.04 14.50 -5.36
N GLU A 49 1.20 14.24 -4.75
CA GLU A 49 1.29 13.35 -3.60
C GLU A 49 1.04 14.16 -2.33
N LEU A 50 0.02 13.78 -1.55
CA LEU A 50 -0.31 14.45 -0.30
C LEU A 50 0.43 13.88 0.91
N GLY A 51 1.04 12.73 0.76
CA GLY A 51 1.72 12.05 1.86
C GLY A 51 3.03 11.42 1.43
N ALA A 52 3.08 10.09 1.42
CA ALA A 52 4.29 9.32 1.15
C ALA A 52 4.72 9.45 -0.31
N ALA A 53 5.74 10.25 -0.58
CA ALA A 53 6.25 10.52 -1.93
C ALA A 53 7.58 9.80 -2.22
N TRP A 54 8.26 9.28 -1.20
CA TRP A 54 9.62 8.75 -1.34
C TRP A 54 9.76 7.40 -0.65
N ILE A 55 10.62 6.56 -1.20
CA ILE A 55 11.10 5.34 -0.54
C ILE A 55 12.56 5.60 -0.13
N HIS A 56 12.79 5.60 1.18
CA HIS A 56 14.10 5.87 1.74
C HIS A 56 14.91 4.58 1.95
N GLY A 57 16.21 4.61 1.61
CA GLY A 57 17.11 3.50 1.89
C GLY A 57 16.85 2.28 1.01
N ARG A 58 17.43 2.24 -0.19
CA ARG A 58 17.21 1.16 -1.14
C ARG A 58 17.60 -0.21 -0.62
N GLU A 59 18.79 -0.32 -0.05
CA GLU A 59 19.37 -1.61 0.29
C GLU A 59 18.69 -2.30 1.46
N GLU A 60 18.22 -1.52 2.45
CA GLU A 60 17.64 -2.05 3.67
C GLU A 60 16.11 -1.98 3.71
N ASN A 61 15.50 -1.34 2.72
CA ASN A 61 14.07 -1.11 2.70
C ASN A 61 13.33 -2.26 2.01
N LEU A 62 12.48 -2.96 2.75
CA LEU A 62 11.70 -4.08 2.23
C LEU A 62 10.74 -3.65 1.13
N LEU A 63 10.22 -2.43 1.21
CA LEU A 63 9.33 -1.89 0.18
C LEU A 63 10.07 -1.71 -1.14
N TRP A 64 11.34 -1.31 -1.10
CA TRP A 64 12.15 -1.18 -2.31
C TRP A 64 12.32 -2.53 -3.01
N LYS A 65 12.56 -3.59 -2.25
CA LYS A 65 12.65 -4.94 -2.80
C LYS A 65 11.35 -5.35 -3.47
N PHE A 66 10.22 -5.04 -2.86
CA PHE A 66 8.92 -5.31 -3.43
C PHE A 66 8.72 -4.57 -4.75
N VAL A 67 9.10 -3.29 -4.81
CA VAL A 67 9.01 -2.47 -6.02
C VAL A 67 9.86 -3.06 -7.14
N GLU A 68 11.09 -3.48 -6.84
CA GLU A 68 11.97 -4.13 -7.83
C GLU A 68 11.38 -5.43 -8.35
N GLU A 69 10.88 -6.29 -7.47
CA GLU A 69 10.28 -7.58 -7.86
C GLU A 69 9.08 -7.39 -8.76
N LYS A 70 8.26 -6.39 -8.51
CA LYS A 70 7.04 -6.14 -9.27
C LYS A 70 7.25 -5.21 -10.46
N GLN A 71 8.44 -4.67 -10.63
CA GLN A 71 8.79 -3.75 -11.73
C GLN A 71 7.86 -2.53 -11.78
N VAL A 72 7.58 -1.97 -10.63
CA VAL A 72 6.66 -0.85 -10.50
C VAL A 72 7.40 0.49 -10.57
#